data_8b95905ff6c1fa0334dc87d1ae92af1d
#
_entry.id   8b95905ff6c1fa0334dc87d1ae92af1d
#
_cell.length_a   1.000
_cell.length_b   1.000
_cell.length_c   1.000
_cell.angle_alpha   90.00
_cell.angle_beta   90.00
_cell.angle_gamma   90.00
#
_symmetry.space_group_name_H-M   'P 1'
#
loop_
_entity.id
_entity.type
_entity.pdbx_description
1 polymer ?
#
loop_
_entity_poly.entity_id
_entity_poly.type
_entity_poly.pdbx_seq_one_letter_code
_entity_poly.pdbx_strand_id
1 'polypeptide(L)'
;FYVEEEKRGFYPEENHAVPGVYEVEIKANEEKEISFVCSLGENIEEKDVKEILEKEVYRLNKEIEKTGLISEAEKKTKKEQNEDELIKTYIKAIDNFIVYRPNFRLHTIIAGYPWFLDWGRDSLIAFEGLLLVTKKYDIAREVLLTMVRDIKYGLVPNGYSGYDNRPLYNSVDASLLLFEQVQKYLEYTKDYKFVKEKMYPKMEDIIKNYVEGNNVDGNNIYLDRDGLIVSGTDDTQNTWMDAKVGNMAVTPRNGKAVEINAMWYNANMIMASLTLKIGDLLQIKKYKDLAKKCKVAFEEKFYNPKTKCLYDVLGDSKIRPNQLFALSLTYPVIDVESEMAKNIISVVEKKLLNPYGLKTLAKGEENYVEIYEGDSFKRDSSYHQGITWVWLLGLYYNALVNMKDKAKNEEKEALESKIEKFIEKTNKTFKKEINENGCIGSISEMYDSAKPQLPKGAIAQAWSVAEVFRIIMSKRN
;
A
#
# COMPACT_ATOMS: atom_id res chain seq x y z
N PHE A 1 -31.00 -10.57 14.36
CA PHE A 1 -29.96 -11.58 14.54
C PHE A 1 -29.22 -11.83 13.22
N TYR A 2 -27.91 -11.77 13.23
CA TYR A 2 -27.04 -11.91 12.05
C TYR A 2 -26.25 -13.22 12.14
N VAL A 3 -26.70 -14.24 11.44
CA VAL A 3 -26.08 -15.58 11.44
C VAL A 3 -24.62 -15.53 10.96
N GLU A 4 -24.31 -14.66 10.01
CA GLU A 4 -22.95 -14.55 9.49
C GLU A 4 -22.00 -13.85 10.47
N GLU A 5 -22.48 -12.91 11.28
CA GLU A 5 -21.68 -12.30 12.35
C GLU A 5 -21.41 -13.29 13.48
N GLU A 6 -22.41 -14.09 13.86
CA GLU A 6 -22.24 -15.16 14.85
C GLU A 6 -21.17 -16.17 14.41
N LYS A 7 -21.24 -16.64 13.15
CA LYS A 7 -20.23 -17.56 12.56
C LYS A 7 -18.81 -16.97 12.57
N ARG A 8 -18.71 -15.65 12.57
CA ARG A 8 -17.43 -14.91 12.61
C ARG A 8 -16.98 -14.60 14.03
N GLY A 9 -17.75 -14.96 15.05
CA GLY A 9 -17.45 -14.69 16.46
C GLY A 9 -17.73 -13.26 16.90
N PHE A 10 -18.51 -12.50 16.13
CA PHE A 10 -19.01 -11.19 16.53
C PHE A 10 -20.35 -11.30 17.27
N TYR A 11 -20.70 -10.23 17.99
CA TYR A 11 -22.02 -10.14 18.63
C TYR A 11 -23.11 -10.05 17.55
N PRO A 12 -24.07 -11.00 17.50
CA PRO A 12 -24.94 -11.14 16.35
C PRO A 12 -26.28 -10.40 16.47
N GLU A 13 -26.53 -9.70 17.57
CA GLU A 13 -27.78 -9.01 17.81
C GLU A 13 -27.62 -7.51 17.78
N GLU A 14 -28.48 -6.84 17.02
CA GLU A 14 -28.51 -5.40 16.92
C GLU A 14 -29.93 -4.90 16.73
N ASN A 15 -30.27 -3.74 17.28
CA ASN A 15 -31.53 -3.07 17.10
C ASN A 15 -31.35 -1.92 16.07
N HIS A 16 -32.16 -1.95 15.01
CA HIS A 16 -32.23 -0.90 14.02
C HIS A 16 -33.49 -0.06 14.17
N ALA A 17 -33.37 1.25 14.06
CA ALA A 17 -34.50 2.12 13.89
C ALA A 17 -34.99 2.05 12.43
N VAL A 18 -36.26 1.77 12.22
CA VAL A 18 -36.89 1.84 10.89
C VAL A 18 -37.68 3.14 10.82
N PRO A 19 -37.21 4.16 10.12
CA PRO A 19 -37.88 5.47 10.08
C PRO A 19 -39.20 5.45 9.29
N GLY A 20 -39.39 4.46 8.42
CA GLY A 20 -40.58 4.31 7.61
C GLY A 20 -40.46 3.21 6.57
N VAL A 21 -41.52 3.02 5.82
CA VAL A 21 -41.65 2.08 4.70
C VAL A 21 -42.10 2.89 3.47
N TYR A 22 -41.47 2.68 2.35
CA TYR A 22 -41.86 3.26 1.07
C TYR A 22 -42.58 2.18 0.26
N GLU A 23 -43.82 2.45 -0.14
CA GLU A 23 -44.59 1.56 -0.97
C GLU A 23 -44.86 2.18 -2.32
N VAL A 24 -44.60 1.44 -3.40
CA VAL A 24 -44.87 1.88 -4.77
C VAL A 24 -45.64 0.79 -5.50
N GLU A 25 -46.83 1.15 -5.99
CA GLU A 25 -47.63 0.28 -6.85
C GLU A 25 -47.18 0.44 -8.32
N ILE A 26 -46.84 -0.65 -8.99
CA ILE A 26 -46.50 -0.71 -10.41
C ILE A 26 -47.48 -1.67 -11.09
N LYS A 27 -48.22 -1.17 -12.09
CA LYS A 27 -49.17 -1.99 -12.85
C LYS A 27 -48.46 -2.81 -13.91
N ALA A 28 -49.11 -3.87 -14.40
CA ALA A 28 -48.58 -4.68 -15.48
C ALA A 28 -48.28 -3.81 -16.72
N ASN A 29 -47.07 -3.94 -17.29
CA ASN A 29 -46.54 -3.14 -18.42
C ASN A 29 -46.33 -1.63 -18.12
N GLU A 30 -46.30 -1.23 -16.86
CA GLU A 30 -45.88 0.12 -16.42
C GLU A 30 -44.44 0.14 -16.01
N GLU A 31 -43.72 1.20 -16.40
CA GLU A 31 -42.37 1.51 -15.87
C GLU A 31 -42.46 2.73 -14.97
N LYS A 32 -41.89 2.64 -13.76
CA LYS A 32 -41.77 3.76 -12.83
C LYS A 32 -40.31 3.96 -12.42
N GLU A 33 -39.84 5.19 -12.53
CA GLU A 33 -38.57 5.62 -11.96
C GLU A 33 -38.82 6.06 -10.51
N ILE A 34 -38.06 5.46 -9.58
CA ILE A 34 -38.16 5.75 -8.16
C ILE A 34 -36.78 6.20 -7.68
N SER A 35 -36.72 7.38 -7.11
CA SER A 35 -35.49 7.96 -6.57
C SER A 35 -35.57 8.03 -5.06
N PHE A 36 -34.52 7.55 -4.40
CA PHE A 36 -34.34 7.66 -2.96
C PHE A 36 -33.11 8.53 -2.67
N VAL A 37 -33.28 9.58 -1.86
CA VAL A 37 -32.19 10.47 -1.46
C VAL A 37 -32.04 10.43 0.04
N CYS A 38 -30.83 10.19 0.53
CA CYS A 38 -30.46 10.21 1.93
C CYS A 38 -29.34 11.23 2.16
N SER A 39 -29.44 12.03 3.20
CA SER A 39 -28.44 13.04 3.55
C SER A 39 -28.21 13.09 5.06
N LEU A 40 -27.00 13.44 5.47
CA LEU A 40 -26.61 13.69 6.85
C LEU A 40 -26.52 15.20 7.11
N GLY A 41 -27.36 15.68 8.04
CA GLY A 41 -27.21 17.04 8.60
C GLY A 41 -27.68 18.21 7.74
N GLU A 42 -28.21 17.98 6.54
CA GLU A 42 -28.76 19.02 5.67
C GLU A 42 -30.24 18.72 5.37
N ASN A 43 -31.09 19.76 5.34
CA ASN A 43 -32.42 19.63 4.76
C ASN A 43 -32.28 19.37 3.27
N ILE A 44 -32.77 18.25 2.81
CA ILE A 44 -32.89 17.97 1.39
C ILE A 44 -34.13 18.70 0.91
N GLU A 45 -33.97 19.87 0.31
CA GLU A 45 -34.99 20.42 -0.57
C GLU A 45 -35.15 19.47 -1.77
N GLU A 46 -36.34 19.41 -2.39
CA GLU A 46 -36.57 18.60 -3.59
C GLU A 46 -35.47 18.89 -4.64
N LYS A 47 -34.46 18.03 -4.69
CA LYS A 47 -33.41 18.09 -5.71
C LYS A 47 -33.77 17.11 -6.80
N ASP A 48 -33.67 17.55 -8.04
CA ASP A 48 -33.79 16.66 -9.19
C ASP A 48 -32.64 15.66 -9.16
N VAL A 49 -32.98 14.39 -8.96
CA VAL A 49 -31.98 13.29 -8.90
C VAL A 49 -31.23 13.15 -10.22
N LYS A 50 -31.88 13.44 -11.36
CA LYS A 50 -31.20 13.46 -12.67
C LYS A 50 -30.08 14.48 -12.68
N GLU A 51 -30.36 15.70 -12.21
CA GLU A 51 -29.34 16.77 -12.12
C GLU A 51 -28.17 16.37 -11.22
N ILE A 52 -28.44 15.68 -10.09
CA ILE A 52 -27.38 15.16 -9.20
C ILE A 52 -26.52 14.13 -9.92
N LEU A 53 -27.13 13.17 -10.60
CA LEU A 53 -26.42 12.14 -11.35
C LEU A 53 -25.62 12.72 -12.52
N GLU A 54 -26.19 13.66 -13.29
CA GLU A 54 -25.51 14.32 -14.38
C GLU A 54 -24.28 15.13 -13.89
N LYS A 55 -24.40 15.83 -12.76
CA LYS A 55 -23.28 16.55 -12.13
C LYS A 55 -22.18 15.58 -11.71
N GLU A 56 -22.51 14.45 -11.12
CA GLU A 56 -21.52 13.46 -10.69
C GLU A 56 -20.83 12.78 -11.88
N VAL A 57 -21.58 12.40 -12.91
CA VAL A 57 -21.02 11.87 -14.16
C VAL A 57 -20.09 12.90 -14.81
N TYR A 58 -20.50 14.18 -14.84
CA TYR A 58 -19.66 15.26 -15.37
C TYR A 58 -18.38 15.41 -14.55
N ARG A 59 -18.48 15.41 -13.20
CA ARG A 59 -17.32 15.49 -12.30
C ARG A 59 -16.33 14.36 -12.55
N LEU A 60 -16.80 13.11 -12.60
CA LEU A 60 -15.96 11.94 -12.87
C LEU A 60 -15.29 12.00 -14.25
N ASN A 61 -16.02 12.42 -15.29
CA ASN A 61 -15.46 12.58 -16.62
C ASN A 61 -14.34 13.65 -16.62
N LYS A 62 -14.53 14.76 -15.91
CA LYS A 62 -13.49 15.78 -15.76
C LYS A 62 -12.26 15.27 -15.01
N GLU A 63 -12.44 14.45 -13.96
CA GLU A 63 -11.32 13.81 -13.27
C GLU A 63 -10.55 12.85 -14.21
N ILE A 64 -11.26 12.09 -15.05
CA ILE A 64 -10.65 11.23 -16.07
C ILE A 64 -9.83 12.06 -17.08
N GLU A 65 -10.42 13.14 -17.63
CA GLU A 65 -9.76 14.05 -18.58
C GLU A 65 -8.46 14.66 -18.00
N LYS A 66 -8.50 15.13 -16.75
CA LYS A 66 -7.34 15.74 -16.06
C LYS A 66 -6.13 14.81 -15.98
N THR A 67 -6.33 13.50 -15.92
CA THR A 67 -5.21 12.56 -15.87
C THR A 67 -4.38 12.57 -17.16
N GLY A 68 -5.01 12.86 -18.30
CA GLY A 68 -4.41 12.78 -19.64
C GLY A 68 -3.94 11.35 -20.02
N LEU A 69 -4.49 10.32 -19.36
CA LEU A 69 -4.10 8.92 -19.57
C LEU A 69 -4.87 8.26 -20.71
N ILE A 70 -5.97 8.90 -21.17
CA ILE A 70 -6.81 8.41 -22.27
C ILE A 70 -6.49 9.22 -23.52
N SER A 71 -6.16 8.52 -24.60
CA SER A 71 -5.87 9.15 -25.87
C SER A 71 -7.11 9.84 -26.48
N GLU A 72 -6.94 11.04 -27.03
CA GLU A 72 -7.99 11.79 -27.74
C GLU A 72 -8.09 11.41 -29.24
N ALA A 73 -7.45 10.34 -29.69
CA ALA A 73 -7.46 9.92 -31.08
C ALA A 73 -8.88 9.72 -31.60
N GLU A 74 -9.22 10.36 -32.75
CA GLU A 74 -10.54 10.29 -33.36
C GLU A 74 -10.96 8.88 -33.82
N LYS A 75 -9.98 8.01 -34.15
CA LYS A 75 -10.21 6.60 -34.52
C LYS A 75 -9.39 5.68 -33.64
N LYS A 76 -10.06 4.90 -32.81
CA LYS A 76 -9.47 3.88 -31.98
C LYS A 76 -9.89 2.50 -32.44
N THR A 77 -8.95 1.56 -32.36
CA THR A 77 -9.24 0.13 -32.50
C THR A 77 -10.13 -0.35 -31.34
N LYS A 78 -10.86 -1.43 -31.53
CA LYS A 78 -11.67 -2.05 -30.46
C LYS A 78 -10.83 -2.41 -29.22
N LYS A 79 -9.55 -2.76 -29.43
CA LYS A 79 -8.60 -3.06 -28.34
C LYS A 79 -8.31 -1.80 -27.52
N GLU A 80 -7.98 -0.69 -28.16
CA GLU A 80 -7.71 0.59 -27.50
C GLU A 80 -8.93 1.12 -26.76
N GLN A 81 -10.13 1.00 -27.33
CA GLN A 81 -11.38 1.36 -26.64
C GLN A 81 -11.59 0.54 -25.37
N ASN A 82 -11.35 -0.77 -25.40
CA ASN A 82 -11.46 -1.65 -24.23
C ASN A 82 -10.41 -1.35 -23.17
N GLU A 83 -9.21 -0.93 -23.57
CA GLU A 83 -8.16 -0.49 -22.65
C GLU A 83 -8.52 0.84 -22.00
N ASP A 84 -9.06 1.79 -22.75
CA ASP A 84 -9.51 3.07 -22.20
C ASP A 84 -10.66 2.91 -21.20
N GLU A 85 -11.64 2.03 -21.48
CA GLU A 85 -12.71 1.74 -20.51
C GLU A 85 -12.18 1.11 -19.23
N LEU A 86 -11.19 0.25 -19.33
CA LEU A 86 -10.53 -0.30 -18.16
C LEU A 86 -9.82 0.79 -17.33
N ILE A 87 -9.11 1.72 -17.98
CA ILE A 87 -8.47 2.86 -17.32
C ILE A 87 -9.50 3.75 -16.63
N LYS A 88 -10.62 4.04 -17.29
CA LYS A 88 -11.74 4.80 -16.68
C LYS A 88 -12.25 4.10 -15.42
N THR A 89 -12.41 2.78 -15.48
CA THR A 89 -12.82 1.98 -14.31
C THR A 89 -11.84 2.14 -13.16
N TYR A 90 -10.52 2.06 -13.41
CA TYR A 90 -9.51 2.30 -12.39
C TYR A 90 -9.54 3.73 -11.83
N ILE A 91 -9.68 4.75 -12.68
CA ILE A 91 -9.73 6.14 -12.20
C ILE A 91 -10.95 6.38 -11.30
N LYS A 92 -12.10 5.79 -11.63
CA LYS A 92 -13.30 5.81 -10.77
C LYS A 92 -13.06 5.08 -9.44
N ALA A 93 -12.42 3.91 -9.48
CA ALA A 93 -12.05 3.18 -8.28
C ALA A 93 -11.10 3.99 -7.38
N ILE A 94 -10.11 4.65 -7.97
CA ILE A 94 -9.15 5.53 -7.29
C ILE A 94 -9.85 6.70 -6.60
N ASP A 95 -10.80 7.32 -7.27
CA ASP A 95 -11.56 8.48 -6.76
C ASP A 95 -12.27 8.16 -5.44
N ASN A 96 -12.77 6.94 -5.26
CA ASN A 96 -13.47 6.50 -4.06
C ASN A 96 -12.58 6.49 -2.80
N PHE A 97 -11.27 6.36 -2.93
CA PHE A 97 -10.36 6.31 -1.78
C PHE A 97 -9.84 7.68 -1.36
N ILE A 98 -9.96 8.70 -2.21
CA ILE A 98 -9.45 10.05 -1.95
C ILE A 98 -10.55 10.85 -1.28
N VAL A 99 -10.36 11.20 -0.02
CA VAL A 99 -11.38 11.91 0.77
C VAL A 99 -10.83 13.19 1.39
N TYR A 100 -11.66 14.21 1.46
CA TYR A 100 -11.35 15.45 2.18
C TYR A 100 -11.76 15.34 3.64
N ARG A 101 -10.85 15.63 4.57
CA ARG A 101 -11.15 15.71 6.01
C ARG A 101 -11.37 17.15 6.45
N PRO A 102 -12.60 17.57 6.73
CA PRO A 102 -12.90 18.96 7.12
C PRO A 102 -12.11 19.41 8.34
N ASN A 103 -11.92 18.54 9.33
CA ASN A 103 -11.18 18.85 10.56
C ASN A 103 -9.70 19.13 10.29
N PHE A 104 -9.11 18.55 9.27
CA PHE A 104 -7.72 18.79 8.87
C PHE A 104 -7.61 19.85 7.80
N ARG A 105 -8.69 20.09 7.05
CA ARG A 105 -8.72 20.88 5.81
C ARG A 105 -7.73 20.39 4.77
N LEU A 106 -7.55 19.09 4.71
CA LEU A 106 -6.62 18.37 3.84
C LEU A 106 -7.27 17.10 3.34
N HIS A 107 -6.78 16.59 2.21
CA HIS A 107 -7.13 15.27 1.73
C HIS A 107 -6.35 14.17 2.46
N THR A 108 -6.95 12.98 2.49
CA THR A 108 -6.35 11.74 2.95
C THR A 108 -6.80 10.59 2.06
N ILE A 109 -6.27 9.39 2.31
CA ILE A 109 -6.63 8.18 1.58
C ILE A 109 -7.29 7.22 2.57
N ILE A 110 -8.51 6.76 2.26
CA ILE A 110 -9.16 5.66 2.97
C ILE A 110 -8.48 4.35 2.56
N ALA A 111 -8.05 3.55 3.53
CA ALA A 111 -7.31 2.32 3.28
C ALA A 111 -8.16 1.26 2.57
N GLY A 112 -9.43 1.10 2.99
CA GLY A 112 -10.31 0.13 2.36
C GLY A 112 -11.74 0.14 2.90
N TYR A 113 -12.66 -0.27 2.06
CA TYR A 113 -14.08 -0.34 2.37
C TYR A 113 -14.52 -1.77 2.65
N PRO A 114 -15.50 -1.97 3.61
CA PRO A 114 -16.30 -0.94 4.28
C PRO A 114 -15.76 -0.48 5.65
N TRP A 115 -14.69 -1.06 6.21
CA TRP A 115 -14.38 -0.88 7.64
C TRP A 115 -13.05 -0.20 7.95
N PHE A 116 -12.16 0.02 6.98
CA PHE A 116 -10.92 0.74 7.22
C PHE A 116 -11.10 2.25 7.09
N LEU A 117 -10.37 2.98 7.93
CA LEU A 117 -10.26 4.44 7.88
C LEU A 117 -8.96 4.84 7.13
N ASP A 118 -8.49 6.05 7.38
CA ASP A 118 -7.24 6.55 6.84
C ASP A 118 -6.04 6.05 7.67
N TRP A 119 -5.41 5.00 7.15
CA TRP A 119 -4.20 4.44 7.72
C TRP A 119 -2.96 5.01 7.04
N GLY A 120 -1.95 5.43 7.84
CA GLY A 120 -0.74 6.06 7.33
C GLY A 120 0.07 5.14 6.42
N ARG A 121 0.30 3.90 6.83
CA ARG A 121 0.99 2.88 6.02
C ARG A 121 0.31 2.66 4.68
N ASP A 122 -1.00 2.42 4.72
CA ASP A 122 -1.81 2.13 3.53
C ASP A 122 -1.82 3.32 2.57
N SER A 123 -1.99 4.53 3.11
CA SER A 123 -1.95 5.76 2.34
C SER A 123 -0.61 5.96 1.64
N LEU A 124 0.50 5.67 2.32
CA LEU A 124 1.85 5.80 1.75
C LEU A 124 2.13 4.73 0.69
N ILE A 125 1.70 3.49 0.90
CA ILE A 125 1.85 2.43 -0.12
C ILE A 125 1.00 2.77 -1.36
N ALA A 126 -0.22 3.25 -1.17
CA ALA A 126 -1.14 3.60 -2.27
C ALA A 126 -0.78 4.93 -2.98
N PHE A 127 0.06 5.77 -2.39
CA PHE A 127 0.31 7.15 -2.78
C PHE A 127 0.71 7.32 -4.25
N GLU A 128 1.71 6.58 -4.73
CA GLU A 128 2.21 6.69 -6.10
C GLU A 128 1.11 6.32 -7.11
N GLY A 129 0.45 5.17 -6.91
CA GLY A 129 -0.56 4.67 -7.84
C GLY A 129 -1.83 5.52 -7.88
N LEU A 130 -2.31 5.99 -6.72
CA LEU A 130 -3.54 6.78 -6.66
C LEU A 130 -3.34 8.24 -7.08
N LEU A 131 -2.21 8.85 -6.73
CA LEU A 131 -2.04 10.30 -6.83
C LEU A 131 -1.02 10.72 -7.89
N LEU A 132 0.14 10.08 -7.95
CA LEU A 132 1.21 10.52 -8.85
C LEU A 132 0.97 10.06 -10.29
N VAL A 133 0.59 8.79 -10.48
CA VAL A 133 0.26 8.23 -11.80
C VAL A 133 -0.95 8.96 -12.41
N THR A 134 -1.92 9.36 -11.60
CA THR A 134 -3.11 10.11 -12.03
C THR A 134 -2.91 11.62 -12.11
N LYS A 135 -1.68 12.11 -11.85
CA LYS A 135 -1.31 13.54 -11.86
C LYS A 135 -2.07 14.41 -10.87
N LYS A 136 -2.61 13.85 -9.79
CA LYS A 136 -3.29 14.59 -8.72
C LYS A 136 -2.26 15.22 -7.75
N TYR A 137 -1.32 16.01 -8.26
CA TYR A 137 -0.15 16.51 -7.51
C TYR A 137 -0.51 17.44 -6.36
N ASP A 138 -1.56 18.26 -6.50
CA ASP A 138 -2.02 19.15 -5.43
C ASP A 138 -2.58 18.32 -4.26
N ILE A 139 -3.38 17.29 -4.56
CA ILE A 139 -3.88 16.35 -3.56
C ILE A 139 -2.72 15.55 -2.93
N ALA A 140 -1.73 15.17 -3.72
CA ALA A 140 -0.53 14.50 -3.21
C ALA A 140 0.22 15.35 -2.17
N ARG A 141 0.34 16.67 -2.39
CA ARG A 141 0.89 17.60 -1.40
C ARG A 141 0.08 17.61 -0.10
N GLU A 142 -1.24 17.65 -0.21
CA GLU A 142 -2.12 17.66 0.96
C GLU A 142 -2.04 16.35 1.74
N VAL A 143 -2.00 15.20 1.05
CA VAL A 143 -1.83 13.90 1.71
C VAL A 143 -0.48 13.81 2.42
N LEU A 144 0.62 14.29 1.81
CA LEU A 144 1.92 14.37 2.49
C LEU A 144 1.86 15.28 3.73
N LEU A 145 1.15 16.41 3.66
CA LEU A 145 0.95 17.30 4.82
C LEU A 145 0.12 16.60 5.90
N THR A 146 -0.89 15.83 5.54
CA THR A 146 -1.68 15.03 6.50
C THR A 146 -0.78 14.03 7.23
N MET A 147 0.11 13.33 6.50
CA MET A 147 1.04 12.36 7.12
C MET A 147 1.99 13.00 8.13
N VAL A 148 2.47 14.23 7.87
CA VAL A 148 3.46 14.89 8.74
C VAL A 148 2.86 15.83 9.79
N ARG A 149 1.55 16.06 9.74
CA ARG A 149 0.83 16.99 10.62
C ARG A 149 1.01 16.63 12.09
N ASP A 150 0.78 15.39 12.42
CA ASP A 150 0.76 14.88 13.79
C ASP A 150 1.98 13.99 14.10
N ILE A 151 3.11 14.18 13.39
CA ILE A 151 4.35 13.49 13.75
C ILE A 151 4.71 13.78 15.20
N LYS A 152 4.92 12.72 15.98
CA LYS A 152 5.35 12.79 17.36
C LYS A 152 6.43 11.75 17.62
N TYR A 153 7.52 12.16 18.25
CA TYR A 153 8.67 11.29 18.53
C TYR A 153 9.22 10.59 17.28
N GLY A 154 9.25 11.28 16.14
CA GLY A 154 9.69 10.72 14.88
C GLY A 154 8.75 9.67 14.27
N LEU A 155 7.51 9.55 14.77
CA LEU A 155 6.53 8.60 14.25
C LEU A 155 5.42 9.32 13.48
N VAL A 156 5.20 8.90 12.25
CA VAL A 156 4.01 9.20 11.48
C VAL A 156 2.85 8.42 12.09
N PRO A 157 1.67 9.03 12.33
CA PRO A 157 0.51 8.27 12.77
C PRO A 157 0.19 7.14 11.80
N ASN A 158 0.06 5.92 12.32
CA ASN A 158 -0.39 4.80 11.50
C ASN A 158 -1.91 4.83 11.24
N GLY A 159 -2.64 5.64 11.97
CA GLY A 159 -4.07 5.86 11.82
C GLY A 159 -4.59 6.84 12.86
N TYR A 160 -5.90 7.05 12.80
CA TYR A 160 -6.61 7.86 13.78
C TYR A 160 -7.75 7.06 14.38
N SER A 161 -7.97 7.21 15.69
CA SER A 161 -9.10 6.60 16.39
C SER A 161 -10.43 7.08 15.75
N GLY A 162 -11.32 6.15 15.43
CA GLY A 162 -12.64 6.45 14.87
C GLY A 162 -13.57 7.19 15.83
N TYR A 163 -13.25 7.22 17.13
CA TYR A 163 -14.10 7.83 18.15
C TYR A 163 -13.72 9.30 18.45
N ASP A 164 -12.44 9.60 18.57
CA ASP A 164 -11.93 10.89 19.06
C ASP A 164 -10.87 11.53 18.14
N ASN A 165 -10.60 10.92 16.98
CA ASN A 165 -9.57 11.34 16.04
C ASN A 165 -8.14 11.41 16.65
N ARG A 166 -7.87 10.70 17.73
CA ARG A 166 -6.54 10.63 18.34
C ARG A 166 -5.59 9.86 17.42
N PRO A 167 -4.38 10.41 17.15
CA PRO A 167 -3.40 9.70 16.34
C PRO A 167 -2.87 8.45 17.07
N LEU A 168 -2.67 7.36 16.31
CA LEU A 168 -2.15 6.07 16.77
C LEU A 168 -0.72 5.91 16.23
N TYR A 169 0.23 5.58 17.11
CA TYR A 169 1.67 5.50 16.76
C TYR A 169 2.23 4.07 16.81
N ASN A 170 1.40 3.08 16.58
CA ASN A 170 1.73 1.65 16.64
C ASN A 170 2.41 1.10 15.38
N SER A 171 3.32 1.87 14.77
CA SER A 171 3.98 1.49 13.52
C SER A 171 5.42 1.98 13.47
N VAL A 172 6.33 1.09 13.02
CA VAL A 172 7.73 1.42 12.73
C VAL A 172 7.97 1.71 11.25
N ASP A 173 7.11 1.25 10.36
CA ASP A 173 7.30 1.30 8.92
C ASP A 173 6.71 2.56 8.26
N ALA A 174 5.58 3.08 8.73
CA ALA A 174 4.92 4.25 8.13
C ALA A 174 5.88 5.47 8.05
N SER A 175 6.66 5.73 9.11
CA SER A 175 7.65 6.81 9.11
C SER A 175 8.75 6.64 8.05
N LEU A 176 9.19 5.41 7.82
CA LEU A 176 10.23 5.10 6.81
C LEU A 176 9.67 5.08 5.38
N LEU A 177 8.42 4.65 5.19
CA LEU A 177 7.72 4.73 3.90
C LEU A 177 7.55 6.16 3.41
N LEU A 178 7.41 7.13 4.32
CA LEU A 178 7.30 8.54 3.96
C LEU A 178 8.47 9.02 3.10
N PHE A 179 9.70 8.57 3.40
CA PHE A 179 10.89 8.97 2.62
C PHE A 179 10.79 8.54 1.17
N GLU A 180 10.37 7.31 0.93
CA GLU A 180 10.17 6.78 -0.43
C GLU A 180 9.13 7.61 -1.19
N GLN A 181 8.00 7.93 -0.55
CA GLN A 181 6.93 8.67 -1.22
C GLN A 181 7.27 10.15 -1.46
N VAL A 182 8.03 10.78 -0.57
CA VAL A 182 8.58 12.13 -0.83
C VAL A 182 9.56 12.10 -2.00
N GLN A 183 10.40 11.08 -2.11
CA GLN A 183 11.30 10.90 -3.25
C GLN A 183 10.51 10.68 -4.54
N LYS A 184 9.48 9.82 -4.54
CA LYS A 184 8.58 9.62 -5.69
C LYS A 184 7.87 10.92 -6.08
N TYR A 185 7.32 11.65 -5.11
CA TYR A 185 6.70 12.95 -5.38
C TYR A 185 7.67 13.90 -6.12
N LEU A 186 8.93 13.97 -5.70
CA LEU A 186 9.96 14.77 -6.39
C LEU A 186 10.30 14.26 -7.79
N GLU A 187 10.29 12.96 -8.01
CA GLU A 187 10.52 12.39 -9.33
C GLU A 187 9.48 12.85 -10.35
N TYR A 188 8.20 12.91 -9.93
CA TYR A 188 7.09 13.35 -10.77
C TYR A 188 6.99 14.88 -10.89
N THR A 189 7.20 15.65 -9.80
CA THR A 189 6.83 17.07 -9.73
C THR A 189 8.00 18.04 -9.79
N LYS A 190 9.18 17.62 -9.35
CA LYS A 190 10.37 18.48 -9.12
C LYS A 190 10.14 19.62 -8.12
N ASP A 191 9.12 19.52 -7.25
CA ASP A 191 8.75 20.55 -6.27
C ASP A 191 9.68 20.54 -5.04
N TYR A 192 10.95 20.87 -5.29
CA TYR A 192 11.98 20.95 -4.24
C TYR A 192 11.66 22.00 -3.17
N LYS A 193 10.92 23.07 -3.52
CA LYS A 193 10.55 24.11 -2.56
C LYS A 193 9.64 23.55 -1.48
N PHE A 194 8.57 22.89 -1.87
CA PHE A 194 7.65 22.25 -0.92
C PHE A 194 8.37 21.23 -0.03
N VAL A 195 9.18 20.35 -0.63
CA VAL A 195 9.90 19.34 0.12
C VAL A 195 10.89 19.98 1.10
N LYS A 196 11.65 20.98 0.69
CA LYS A 196 12.59 21.71 1.57
C LYS A 196 11.89 22.35 2.76
N GLU A 197 10.76 23.02 2.52
CA GLU A 197 10.09 23.84 3.55
C GLU A 197 9.20 22.99 4.48
N LYS A 198 8.57 21.93 3.99
CA LYS A 198 7.53 21.19 4.69
C LYS A 198 7.93 19.78 5.09
N MET A 199 8.64 19.04 4.22
CA MET A 199 8.94 17.63 4.43
C MET A 199 10.31 17.42 5.07
N TYR A 200 11.35 18.09 4.58
CA TYR A 200 12.72 17.85 5.02
C TYR A 200 12.93 18.00 6.54
N PRO A 201 12.42 19.05 7.24
CA PRO A 201 12.57 19.15 8.69
C PRO A 201 11.89 18.00 9.46
N LYS A 202 10.77 17.48 8.94
CA LYS A 202 10.06 16.34 9.51
C LYS A 202 10.81 15.03 9.30
N MET A 203 11.41 14.87 8.13
CA MET A 203 12.26 13.71 7.82
C MET A 203 13.53 13.71 8.67
N GLU A 204 14.13 14.88 8.95
CA GLU A 204 15.25 15.00 9.90
C GLU A 204 14.84 14.57 11.32
N ASP A 205 13.67 15.00 11.78
CA ASP A 205 13.13 14.61 13.08
C ASP A 205 12.92 13.10 13.19
N ILE A 206 12.41 12.46 12.14
CA ILE A 206 12.28 10.99 12.07
C ILE A 206 13.65 10.32 12.23
N ILE A 207 14.64 10.68 11.40
CA ILE A 207 16.00 10.08 11.49
C ILE A 207 16.58 10.27 12.88
N LYS A 208 16.44 11.47 13.47
CA LYS A 208 16.93 11.78 14.81
C LYS A 208 16.34 10.83 15.85
N ASN A 209 15.00 10.69 15.87
CA ASN A 209 14.32 9.86 16.87
C ASN A 209 14.60 8.35 16.68
N TYR A 210 14.83 7.87 15.46
CA TYR A 210 15.25 6.48 15.21
C TYR A 210 16.68 6.22 15.72
N VAL A 211 17.57 7.22 15.64
CA VAL A 211 18.94 7.12 16.17
C VAL A 211 18.97 7.22 17.69
N GLU A 212 18.25 8.17 18.27
CA GLU A 212 18.20 8.39 19.73
C GLU A 212 17.38 7.32 20.45
N GLY A 213 16.45 6.71 19.74
CA GLY A 213 15.51 5.71 20.24
C GLY A 213 14.23 6.31 20.80
N ASN A 214 13.14 5.58 20.68
CA ASN A 214 11.86 5.87 21.32
C ASN A 214 11.11 4.61 21.70
N ASN A 215 10.21 4.71 22.67
CA ASN A 215 9.35 3.62 23.12
C ASN A 215 7.88 4.04 23.21
N VAL A 216 7.43 4.88 22.28
CA VAL A 216 6.01 5.29 22.18
C VAL A 216 5.17 4.07 21.87
N ASP A 217 4.07 3.89 22.61
CA ASP A 217 3.12 2.77 22.45
C ASP A 217 3.79 1.36 22.46
N GLY A 218 4.94 1.23 23.13
CA GLY A 218 5.68 -0.03 23.22
C GLY A 218 6.50 -0.39 21.97
N ASN A 219 6.65 0.52 21.00
CA ASN A 219 7.35 0.26 19.74
C ASN A 219 8.83 -0.10 19.91
N ASN A 220 9.49 0.32 21.00
CA ASN A 220 10.88 -0.02 21.32
C ASN A 220 11.84 0.14 20.13
N ILE A 221 11.80 1.32 19.49
CA ILE A 221 12.61 1.59 18.28
C ILE A 221 13.94 2.19 18.70
N TYR A 222 15.05 1.66 18.20
CA TYR A 222 16.38 2.23 18.39
C TYR A 222 17.39 1.75 17.36
N LEU A 223 18.43 2.55 17.14
CA LEU A 223 19.57 2.19 16.31
C LEU A 223 20.58 1.38 17.14
N ASP A 224 20.82 0.14 16.75
CA ASP A 224 21.81 -0.70 17.42
C ASP A 224 23.25 -0.34 16.99
N ARG A 225 24.23 -0.85 17.76
CA ARG A 225 25.65 -0.58 17.55
C ARG A 225 26.15 -1.01 16.17
N ASP A 226 25.52 -1.95 15.50
CA ASP A 226 25.86 -2.39 14.15
C ASP A 226 25.26 -1.51 13.04
N GLY A 227 24.43 -0.53 13.38
CA GLY A 227 23.79 0.38 12.42
C GLY A 227 22.45 -0.10 11.89
N LEU A 228 21.91 -1.19 12.41
CA LEU A 228 20.59 -1.70 12.13
C LEU A 228 19.56 -1.20 13.14
N ILE A 229 18.32 -0.99 12.69
CA ILE A 229 17.18 -0.66 13.54
C ILE A 229 16.66 -1.94 14.19
N VAL A 230 16.45 -1.84 15.49
CA VAL A 230 15.69 -2.79 16.30
C VAL A 230 14.33 -2.17 16.59
N SER A 231 13.27 -2.96 16.56
CA SER A 231 11.93 -2.50 16.92
C SER A 231 11.08 -3.62 17.51
N GLY A 232 10.09 -3.22 18.31
CA GLY A 232 9.09 -4.12 18.85
C GLY A 232 9.54 -4.94 20.05
N THR A 233 8.58 -5.69 20.56
CA THR A 233 8.69 -6.71 21.61
C THR A 233 7.86 -7.92 21.20
N ASP A 234 7.86 -9.00 21.97
CA ASP A 234 7.06 -10.20 21.69
C ASP A 234 5.54 -9.92 21.68
N ASP A 235 5.10 -8.84 22.33
CA ASP A 235 3.69 -8.46 22.45
C ASP A 235 3.26 -7.38 21.45
N THR A 236 4.18 -6.87 20.64
CA THR A 236 3.90 -5.78 19.68
C THR A 236 3.79 -6.27 18.25
N GLN A 237 2.92 -5.60 17.47
CA GLN A 237 2.72 -5.80 16.04
C GLN A 237 2.90 -4.46 15.31
N ASN A 238 4.12 -3.95 15.20
CA ASN A 238 4.40 -2.62 14.67
C ASN A 238 4.91 -2.58 13.23
N THR A 239 4.98 -3.72 12.56
CA THR A 239 5.22 -3.81 11.11
C THR A 239 3.90 -3.99 10.36
N TRP A 240 3.92 -4.04 9.02
CA TRP A 240 2.71 -4.24 8.23
C TRP A 240 2.05 -5.62 8.47
N MET A 241 2.77 -6.59 9.01
CA MET A 241 2.21 -7.87 9.45
C MET A 241 1.67 -7.74 10.87
N ASP A 242 0.62 -6.97 11.06
CA ASP A 242 0.14 -6.45 12.33
C ASP A 242 -1.12 -7.14 12.89
N ALA A 243 -1.45 -8.34 12.43
CA ALA A 243 -2.56 -9.10 12.97
C ALA A 243 -2.35 -9.42 14.45
N LYS A 244 -3.41 -9.22 15.24
CA LYS A 244 -3.42 -9.45 16.68
C LYS A 244 -4.70 -10.20 17.09
N VAL A 245 -4.56 -11.17 17.97
CA VAL A 245 -5.67 -11.92 18.55
C VAL A 245 -5.70 -11.66 20.06
N GLY A 246 -6.69 -10.91 20.52
CA GLY A 246 -6.68 -10.41 21.90
C GLY A 246 -5.42 -9.58 22.16
N ASN A 247 -4.59 -10.00 23.10
CA ASN A 247 -3.31 -9.37 23.39
C ASN A 247 -2.10 -10.01 22.69
N MET A 248 -2.29 -11.11 21.96
CA MET A 248 -1.21 -11.85 21.30
C MET A 248 -0.98 -11.31 19.88
N ALA A 249 0.22 -10.82 19.60
CA ALA A 249 0.67 -10.55 18.25
C ALA A 249 0.89 -11.87 17.50
N VAL A 250 0.23 -12.06 16.35
CA VAL A 250 0.33 -13.31 15.58
C VAL A 250 1.69 -13.42 14.88
N THR A 251 2.21 -12.29 14.46
CA THR A 251 3.49 -12.20 13.75
C THR A 251 4.30 -11.04 14.35
N PRO A 252 4.82 -11.19 15.59
CA PRO A 252 5.41 -10.08 16.34
C PRO A 252 6.61 -9.44 15.63
N ARG A 253 7.45 -10.22 14.93
CA ARG A 253 8.58 -9.77 14.12
C ARG A 253 9.45 -8.72 14.84
N ASN A 254 9.61 -8.90 16.15
CA ASN A 254 10.46 -8.05 16.99
C ASN A 254 11.94 -8.20 16.65
N GLY A 255 12.73 -7.18 16.94
CA GLY A 255 14.14 -7.16 16.65
C GLY A 255 14.48 -6.49 15.32
N LYS A 256 15.36 -7.08 14.53
CA LYS A 256 15.85 -6.50 13.26
C LYS A 256 15.08 -7.10 12.10
N ALA A 257 13.95 -6.49 11.74
CA ALA A 257 13.13 -6.91 10.61
C ALA A 257 13.77 -6.45 9.28
N VAL A 258 13.67 -7.28 8.24
CA VAL A 258 14.38 -7.09 6.97
C VAL A 258 13.93 -5.84 6.22
N GLU A 259 12.62 -5.63 6.09
CA GLU A 259 12.07 -4.45 5.40
C GLU A 259 12.35 -3.15 6.15
N ILE A 260 12.31 -3.18 7.48
CA ILE A 260 12.59 -2.00 8.29
C ILE A 260 14.03 -1.54 8.07
N ASN A 261 14.97 -2.46 8.01
CA ASN A 261 16.37 -2.14 7.78
C ASN A 261 16.67 -1.79 6.32
N ALA A 262 15.96 -2.37 5.35
CA ALA A 262 16.03 -1.94 3.96
C ALA A 262 15.50 -0.50 3.79
N MET A 263 14.34 -0.18 4.39
CA MET A 263 13.79 1.18 4.39
C MET A 263 14.66 2.18 5.16
N TRP A 264 15.29 1.76 6.27
CA TRP A 264 16.24 2.60 6.99
C TRP A 264 17.45 3.01 6.15
N TYR A 265 18.03 2.06 5.41
CA TYR A 265 19.08 2.36 4.45
C TYR A 265 18.60 3.35 3.38
N ASN A 266 17.47 3.07 2.76
CA ASN A 266 16.86 3.92 1.73
C ASN A 266 16.58 5.34 2.24
N ALA A 267 16.01 5.48 3.44
CA ALA A 267 15.72 6.78 4.05
C ALA A 267 17.00 7.63 4.21
N ASN A 268 18.09 7.04 4.70
CA ASN A 268 19.35 7.74 4.83
C ASN A 268 19.98 8.13 3.47
N MET A 269 19.84 7.28 2.44
CA MET A 269 20.30 7.60 1.09
C MET A 269 19.47 8.72 0.44
N ILE A 270 18.15 8.73 0.64
CA ILE A 270 17.25 9.81 0.22
C ILE A 270 17.65 11.12 0.91
N MET A 271 17.86 11.09 2.24
CA MET A 271 18.31 12.27 2.98
C MET A 271 19.64 12.80 2.45
N ALA A 272 20.61 11.94 2.21
CA ALA A 272 21.90 12.35 1.63
C ALA A 272 21.74 13.02 0.24
N SER A 273 20.86 12.49 -0.61
CA SER A 273 20.56 13.04 -1.94
C SER A 273 19.82 14.38 -1.85
N LEU A 274 18.82 14.49 -0.98
CA LEU A 274 18.05 15.72 -0.77
C LEU A 274 18.93 16.84 -0.18
N THR A 275 19.72 16.54 0.83
CA THR A 275 20.64 17.47 1.48
C THR A 275 21.60 18.09 0.47
N LEU A 276 22.11 17.30 -0.48
CA LEU A 276 22.94 17.80 -1.58
C LEU A 276 22.19 18.81 -2.45
N LYS A 277 20.92 18.56 -2.76
CA LYS A 277 20.10 19.40 -3.65
C LYS A 277 19.56 20.66 -2.97
N ILE A 278 19.26 20.61 -1.69
CA ILE A 278 18.74 21.76 -0.94
C ILE A 278 19.84 22.64 -0.31
N GLY A 279 21.09 22.22 -0.39
CA GLY A 279 22.26 23.04 -0.07
C GLY A 279 22.79 22.95 1.37
N ASP A 280 22.39 21.94 2.17
CA ASP A 280 22.95 21.70 3.50
C ASP A 280 24.05 20.61 3.46
N LEU A 281 25.24 21.00 3.01
CA LEU A 281 26.33 20.07 2.76
C LEU A 281 26.92 19.41 4.01
N LEU A 282 26.73 20.01 5.19
CA LEU A 282 27.28 19.50 6.46
C LEU A 282 26.60 18.19 6.91
N GLN A 283 25.36 17.99 6.58
CA GLN A 283 24.58 16.82 6.96
C GLN A 283 24.79 15.62 6.04
N ILE A 284 25.33 15.79 4.84
CA ILE A 284 25.48 14.71 3.85
C ILE A 284 26.31 13.56 4.42
N LYS A 285 27.43 13.89 5.11
CA LYS A 285 28.31 12.87 5.68
C LYS A 285 27.59 12.02 6.70
N LYS A 286 26.79 12.64 7.60
CA LYS A 286 26.00 11.94 8.63
C LYS A 286 25.12 10.86 8.00
N TYR A 287 24.31 11.22 6.98
CA TYR A 287 23.39 10.29 6.35
C TYR A 287 24.12 9.19 5.58
N LYS A 288 25.20 9.53 4.86
CA LYS A 288 26.03 8.54 4.17
C LYS A 288 26.69 7.54 5.13
N ASP A 289 27.17 8.01 6.28
CA ASP A 289 27.80 7.15 7.28
C ASP A 289 26.77 6.19 7.92
N LEU A 290 25.54 6.66 8.21
CA LEU A 290 24.43 5.83 8.67
C LEU A 290 24.05 4.77 7.63
N ALA A 291 23.87 5.18 6.38
CA ALA A 291 23.56 4.27 5.28
C ALA A 291 24.66 3.22 5.08
N LYS A 292 25.93 3.64 5.03
CA LYS A 292 27.06 2.73 4.86
C LYS A 292 27.13 1.68 5.98
N LYS A 293 26.95 2.10 7.22
CA LYS A 293 26.98 1.20 8.39
C LYS A 293 25.85 0.18 8.31
N CYS A 294 24.63 0.65 7.98
CA CYS A 294 23.48 -0.22 7.77
C CYS A 294 23.74 -1.24 6.66
N LYS A 295 24.22 -0.80 5.49
CA LYS A 295 24.47 -1.67 4.33
C LYS A 295 25.43 -2.80 4.66
N VAL A 296 26.57 -2.48 5.28
CA VAL A 296 27.58 -3.50 5.66
C VAL A 296 26.95 -4.55 6.57
N ALA A 297 26.29 -4.12 7.64
CA ALA A 297 25.66 -5.05 8.57
C ALA A 297 24.50 -5.85 7.95
N PHE A 298 23.77 -5.24 7.01
CA PHE A 298 22.66 -5.87 6.30
C PHE A 298 23.18 -7.01 5.41
N GLU A 299 24.16 -6.74 4.56
CA GLU A 299 24.75 -7.73 3.65
C GLU A 299 25.41 -8.89 4.39
N GLU A 300 26.10 -8.62 5.51
CA GLU A 300 26.76 -9.64 6.32
C GLU A 300 25.77 -10.55 7.08
N LYS A 301 24.62 -10.01 7.53
CA LYS A 301 23.77 -10.71 8.51
C LYS A 301 22.47 -11.26 7.95
N PHE A 302 21.85 -10.60 6.97
CA PHE A 302 20.52 -10.98 6.50
C PHE A 302 20.52 -12.12 5.49
N TYR A 303 21.58 -12.32 4.72
CA TYR A 303 21.56 -13.38 3.71
C TYR A 303 21.74 -14.76 4.33
N ASN A 304 20.79 -15.66 4.04
CA ASN A 304 20.85 -17.04 4.45
C ASN A 304 21.26 -17.93 3.26
N PRO A 305 22.50 -18.43 3.20
CA PRO A 305 22.98 -19.21 2.06
C PRO A 305 22.27 -20.58 1.91
N LYS A 306 21.66 -21.10 2.98
CA LYS A 306 20.92 -22.37 2.93
C LYS A 306 19.59 -22.23 2.18
N THR A 307 18.86 -21.15 2.43
CA THR A 307 17.57 -20.85 1.77
C THR A 307 17.73 -20.02 0.51
N LYS A 308 18.92 -19.45 0.28
CA LYS A 308 19.25 -18.52 -0.82
C LYS A 308 18.35 -17.27 -0.84
N CYS A 309 17.93 -16.82 0.33
CA CYS A 309 17.11 -15.62 0.52
C CYS A 309 17.46 -14.94 1.84
N LEU A 310 16.76 -13.87 2.19
CA LEU A 310 17.02 -13.13 3.43
C LEU A 310 16.23 -13.73 4.61
N TYR A 311 16.78 -13.63 5.81
CA TYR A 311 16.02 -13.79 7.05
C TYR A 311 14.91 -12.74 7.08
N ASP A 312 13.71 -13.11 7.51
CA ASP A 312 12.59 -12.18 7.67
C ASP A 312 12.81 -11.21 8.84
N VAL A 313 13.26 -11.76 9.95
CA VAL A 313 13.89 -11.05 11.06
C VAL A 313 15.21 -11.77 11.33
N LEU A 314 16.24 -11.11 11.80
CA LEU A 314 17.51 -11.79 12.04
C LEU A 314 17.31 -13.00 12.96
N GLY A 315 17.63 -14.19 12.43
CA GLY A 315 17.44 -15.48 13.09
C GLY A 315 16.14 -16.22 12.69
N ASP A 316 15.16 -15.55 12.07
CA ASP A 316 13.97 -16.19 11.51
C ASP A 316 14.16 -16.48 10.01
N SER A 317 14.29 -17.75 9.68
CA SER A 317 14.52 -18.21 8.30
C SER A 317 13.24 -18.44 7.48
N LYS A 318 12.05 -18.11 8.00
CA LYS A 318 10.80 -18.25 7.29
C LYS A 318 10.82 -17.42 6.00
N ILE A 319 10.36 -18.03 4.92
CA ILE A 319 10.35 -17.38 3.60
C ILE A 319 9.10 -16.53 3.48
N ARG A 320 9.29 -15.20 3.54
CA ARG A 320 8.27 -14.17 3.47
C ARG A 320 8.59 -13.13 2.39
N PRO A 321 7.61 -12.34 1.88
CA PRO A 321 7.82 -11.39 0.81
C PRO A 321 8.62 -10.14 1.22
N ASN A 322 8.78 -9.88 2.51
CA ASN A 322 9.41 -8.67 3.06
C ASN A 322 10.84 -8.42 2.55
N GLN A 323 11.55 -9.47 2.19
CA GLN A 323 12.87 -9.41 1.58
C GLN A 323 12.91 -8.61 0.26
N LEU A 324 11.77 -8.43 -0.42
CA LEU A 324 11.70 -7.63 -1.64
C LEU A 324 12.02 -6.16 -1.42
N PHE A 325 11.76 -5.61 -0.22
CA PHE A 325 12.15 -4.23 0.10
C PHE A 325 13.65 -3.98 -0.08
N ALA A 326 14.49 -4.99 0.10
CA ALA A 326 15.93 -4.88 -0.11
C ALA A 326 16.33 -4.60 -1.57
N LEU A 327 15.42 -4.85 -2.54
CA LEU A 327 15.66 -4.72 -3.98
C LEU A 327 14.75 -3.68 -4.65
N SER A 328 13.60 -3.32 -4.04
CA SER A 328 12.51 -2.60 -4.71
C SER A 328 12.48 -1.10 -4.44
N LEU A 329 13.20 -0.61 -3.45
CA LEU A 329 13.23 0.81 -3.06
C LEU A 329 14.07 1.65 -4.01
N THR A 330 13.94 2.97 -3.95
CA THR A 330 14.73 3.91 -4.77
C THR A 330 16.23 3.70 -4.61
N TYR A 331 16.68 3.40 -3.39
CA TYR A 331 18.06 2.98 -3.09
C TYR A 331 18.04 1.57 -2.50
N PRO A 332 18.21 0.53 -3.34
CA PRO A 332 18.28 -0.85 -2.86
C PRO A 332 19.49 -1.05 -1.94
N VAL A 333 19.28 -1.72 -0.79
CA VAL A 333 20.36 -2.01 0.14
C VAL A 333 21.29 -3.12 -0.37
N ILE A 334 20.73 -4.06 -1.15
CA ILE A 334 21.48 -5.11 -1.85
C ILE A 334 21.76 -4.64 -3.26
N ASP A 335 22.98 -4.94 -3.75
CA ASP A 335 23.33 -4.74 -5.15
C ASP A 335 22.44 -5.60 -6.05
N VAL A 336 21.63 -4.96 -6.89
CA VAL A 336 20.64 -5.60 -7.76
C VAL A 336 21.27 -6.42 -8.91
N GLU A 337 22.55 -6.23 -9.22
CA GLU A 337 23.30 -7.04 -10.19
C GLU A 337 23.87 -8.32 -9.54
N SER A 338 23.85 -8.42 -8.21
CA SER A 338 24.48 -9.50 -7.46
C SER A 338 23.75 -10.84 -7.64
N GLU A 339 24.50 -11.94 -7.45
CA GLU A 339 23.93 -13.28 -7.40
C GLU A 339 22.91 -13.43 -6.24
N MET A 340 23.12 -12.69 -5.15
CA MET A 340 22.18 -12.62 -4.03
C MET A 340 20.81 -12.11 -4.48
N ALA A 341 20.77 -11.02 -5.25
CA ALA A 341 19.53 -10.45 -5.80
C ALA A 341 18.79 -11.47 -6.71
N LYS A 342 19.53 -12.14 -7.60
CA LYS A 342 18.98 -13.18 -8.48
C LYS A 342 18.39 -14.35 -7.69
N ASN A 343 19.05 -14.76 -6.64
CA ASN A 343 18.59 -15.84 -5.76
C ASN A 343 17.32 -15.45 -5.01
N ILE A 344 17.25 -14.24 -4.45
CA ILE A 344 16.05 -13.70 -3.78
C ILE A 344 14.86 -13.72 -4.75
N ILE A 345 14.99 -13.16 -5.94
CA ILE A 345 13.92 -13.15 -6.94
C ILE A 345 13.49 -14.56 -7.31
N SER A 346 14.45 -15.47 -7.53
CA SER A 346 14.13 -16.88 -7.85
C SER A 346 13.34 -17.57 -6.73
N VAL A 347 13.69 -17.35 -5.46
CA VAL A 347 12.96 -17.91 -4.31
C VAL A 347 11.56 -17.31 -4.22
N VAL A 348 11.42 -16.00 -4.35
CA VAL A 348 10.12 -15.30 -4.33
C VAL A 348 9.21 -15.82 -5.43
N GLU A 349 9.69 -15.93 -6.66
CA GLU A 349 8.91 -16.47 -7.79
C GLU A 349 8.43 -17.89 -7.55
N LYS A 350 9.29 -18.75 -7.05
CA LYS A 350 8.97 -20.17 -6.85
C LYS A 350 8.07 -20.43 -5.64
N LYS A 351 8.22 -19.65 -4.57
CA LYS A 351 7.61 -19.96 -3.28
C LYS A 351 6.40 -19.06 -2.95
N LEU A 352 6.41 -17.81 -3.40
CA LEU A 352 5.46 -16.78 -2.95
C LEU A 352 4.56 -16.24 -4.06
N LEU A 353 5.09 -16.02 -5.27
CA LEU A 353 4.35 -15.35 -6.34
C LEU A 353 3.20 -16.23 -6.87
N ASN A 354 2.01 -15.64 -6.98
CA ASN A 354 0.85 -16.20 -7.66
C ASN A 354 0.13 -15.14 -8.51
N PRO A 355 -0.94 -15.47 -9.26
CA PRO A 355 -1.60 -14.50 -10.15
C PRO A 355 -2.16 -13.24 -9.48
N TYR A 356 -2.58 -13.33 -8.22
CA TYR A 356 -3.23 -12.23 -7.49
C TYR A 356 -2.29 -11.47 -6.53
N GLY A 357 -1.06 -11.92 -6.37
CA GLY A 357 -0.15 -11.26 -5.43
C GLY A 357 0.99 -12.16 -4.94
N LEU A 358 1.48 -11.87 -3.75
CA LEU A 358 2.46 -12.73 -3.08
C LEU A 358 1.87 -13.29 -1.79
N LYS A 359 2.15 -14.57 -1.54
CA LYS A 359 1.85 -15.22 -0.26
C LYS A 359 2.70 -14.59 0.84
N THR A 360 2.10 -14.38 1.99
CA THR A 360 2.77 -13.79 3.15
C THR A 360 3.71 -14.76 3.87
N LEU A 361 3.56 -16.06 3.58
CA LEU A 361 4.41 -17.14 4.07
C LEU A 361 4.49 -18.24 3.01
N ALA A 362 5.65 -18.86 2.83
CA ALA A 362 5.80 -19.93 1.85
C ALA A 362 5.11 -21.22 2.32
N LYS A 363 4.54 -21.97 1.37
CA LYS A 363 3.96 -23.30 1.65
C LYS A 363 5.05 -24.25 2.16
N GLY A 364 4.74 -24.90 3.27
CA GLY A 364 5.65 -25.81 3.98
C GLY A 364 6.34 -25.20 5.19
N GLU A 365 6.22 -23.89 5.40
CA GLU A 365 6.61 -23.26 6.66
C GLU A 365 5.60 -23.57 7.77
N GLU A 366 6.05 -23.53 9.01
CA GLU A 366 5.19 -23.70 10.18
C GLU A 366 4.11 -22.63 10.23
N ASN A 367 2.89 -23.01 10.58
CA ASN A 367 1.68 -22.18 10.64
C ASN A 367 1.21 -21.63 9.27
N TYR A 368 1.64 -22.22 8.15
CA TYR A 368 1.14 -21.85 6.83
C TYR A 368 -0.35 -22.17 6.67
N VAL A 369 -1.12 -21.16 6.25
CA VAL A 369 -2.55 -21.27 5.95
C VAL A 369 -2.80 -20.76 4.53
N GLU A 370 -3.62 -21.47 3.75
CA GLU A 370 -3.88 -21.11 2.35
C GLU A 370 -5.31 -20.63 2.06
N ILE A 371 -6.21 -20.69 3.05
CA ILE A 371 -7.61 -20.24 2.95
C ILE A 371 -7.94 -19.35 4.14
N TYR A 372 -8.45 -18.15 3.86
CA TYR A 372 -8.86 -17.18 4.88
C TYR A 372 -10.36 -17.34 5.18
N GLU A 373 -10.67 -18.04 6.28
CA GLU A 373 -12.04 -18.34 6.65
C GLU A 373 -12.20 -18.64 8.16
N GLY A 374 -13.43 -18.77 8.60
CA GLY A 374 -13.78 -19.13 9.96
C GLY A 374 -14.10 -17.92 10.86
N ASP A 375 -14.02 -18.14 12.17
CA ASP A 375 -14.23 -17.10 13.19
C ASP A 375 -13.10 -16.06 13.20
N SER A 376 -13.22 -15.02 14.02
CA SER A 376 -12.22 -13.95 14.11
C SER A 376 -10.85 -14.49 14.49
N PHE A 377 -10.78 -15.45 15.43
CA PHE A 377 -9.52 -16.06 15.84
C PHE A 377 -8.78 -16.73 14.67
N LYS A 378 -9.50 -17.55 13.88
CA LYS A 378 -8.90 -18.25 12.73
C LYS A 378 -8.48 -17.29 11.64
N ARG A 379 -9.30 -16.28 11.34
CA ARG A 379 -8.97 -15.27 10.32
C ARG A 379 -7.76 -14.45 10.72
N ASP A 380 -7.76 -13.85 11.92
CA ASP A 380 -6.65 -13.01 12.37
C ASP A 380 -5.35 -13.82 12.50
N SER A 381 -5.45 -15.08 12.96
CA SER A 381 -4.30 -15.99 13.02
C SER A 381 -3.74 -16.36 11.63
N SER A 382 -4.53 -16.28 10.56
CA SER A 382 -4.11 -16.62 9.19
C SER A 382 -3.71 -15.42 8.34
N TYR A 383 -4.04 -14.20 8.74
CA TYR A 383 -4.00 -12.98 7.95
C TYR A 383 -2.65 -12.74 7.25
N HIS A 384 -1.54 -13.00 7.97
CA HIS A 384 -0.17 -12.92 7.44
C HIS A 384 0.57 -14.25 7.45
N GLN A 385 -0.14 -15.38 7.40
CA GLN A 385 0.44 -16.74 7.50
C GLN A 385 0.23 -17.57 6.22
N GLY A 386 0.29 -16.92 5.06
CA GLY A 386 0.21 -17.62 3.78
C GLY A 386 -0.82 -17.05 2.81
N ILE A 387 -1.75 -16.23 3.28
CA ILE A 387 -2.73 -15.54 2.42
C ILE A 387 -2.02 -14.62 1.44
N THR A 388 -2.58 -14.48 0.24
CA THR A 388 -2.00 -13.71 -0.87
C THR A 388 -2.39 -12.24 -0.79
N TRP A 389 -1.41 -11.35 -0.81
CA TRP A 389 -1.61 -9.91 -0.76
C TRP A 389 -1.24 -9.24 -2.08
N VAL A 390 -2.17 -8.42 -2.59
CA VAL A 390 -2.08 -7.81 -3.94
C VAL A 390 -0.97 -6.77 -4.02
N TRP A 391 -0.89 -5.85 -3.06
CA TRP A 391 0.02 -4.71 -3.10
C TRP A 391 1.50 -5.10 -3.23
N LEU A 392 1.86 -6.30 -2.76
CA LEU A 392 3.21 -6.84 -2.87
C LEU A 392 3.68 -7.06 -4.32
N LEU A 393 2.76 -7.09 -5.30
CA LEU A 393 3.11 -7.11 -6.72
C LEU A 393 3.92 -5.88 -7.11
N GLY A 394 3.65 -4.73 -6.49
CA GLY A 394 4.42 -3.51 -6.70
C GLY A 394 5.87 -3.62 -6.27
N LEU A 395 6.14 -4.26 -5.13
CA LEU A 395 7.52 -4.52 -4.69
C LEU A 395 8.26 -5.45 -5.65
N TYR A 396 7.60 -6.52 -6.08
CA TYR A 396 8.18 -7.44 -7.05
C TYR A 396 8.46 -6.75 -8.39
N TYR A 397 7.52 -5.96 -8.89
CA TYR A 397 7.68 -5.16 -10.09
C TYR A 397 8.87 -4.21 -10.00
N ASN A 398 8.96 -3.41 -8.92
CA ASN A 398 10.05 -2.46 -8.71
C ASN A 398 11.42 -3.17 -8.61
N ALA A 399 11.48 -4.33 -7.94
CA ALA A 399 12.71 -5.11 -7.88
C ALA A 399 13.20 -5.51 -9.27
N LEU A 400 12.30 -5.99 -10.15
CA LEU A 400 12.65 -6.31 -11.53
C LEU A 400 13.08 -5.07 -12.32
N VAL A 401 12.42 -3.93 -12.15
CA VAL A 401 12.80 -2.67 -12.81
C VAL A 401 14.18 -2.21 -12.36
N ASN A 402 14.46 -2.23 -11.05
CA ASN A 402 15.78 -1.85 -10.53
C ASN A 402 16.90 -2.76 -11.08
N MET A 403 16.63 -4.07 -11.18
CA MET A 403 17.55 -5.02 -11.81
C MET A 403 17.76 -4.71 -13.30
N LYS A 404 16.67 -4.50 -14.05
CA LYS A 404 16.72 -4.17 -15.49
C LYS A 404 17.52 -2.88 -15.76
N ASP A 405 17.35 -1.86 -14.93
CA ASP A 405 18.00 -0.55 -15.12
C ASP A 405 19.53 -0.61 -14.93
N LYS A 406 20.03 -1.62 -14.23
CA LYS A 406 21.47 -1.88 -14.06
C LYS A 406 22.02 -2.93 -15.03
N ALA A 407 21.18 -3.88 -15.44
CA ALA A 407 21.57 -4.99 -16.33
C ALA A 407 22.01 -4.51 -17.71
N LYS A 408 22.84 -5.31 -18.37
CA LYS A 408 23.41 -5.05 -19.70
C LYS A 408 23.11 -6.21 -20.64
N ASN A 409 23.10 -5.91 -21.95
CA ASN A 409 23.00 -6.89 -23.04
C ASN A 409 21.81 -7.88 -22.86
N GLU A 410 22.08 -9.15 -23.07
CA GLU A 410 21.08 -10.25 -23.01
C GLU A 410 20.31 -10.31 -21.66
N GLU A 411 20.98 -9.98 -20.55
CA GLU A 411 20.34 -9.96 -19.24
C GLU A 411 19.26 -8.86 -19.16
N LYS A 412 19.55 -7.69 -19.74
CA LYS A 412 18.59 -6.60 -19.81
C LYS A 412 17.36 -6.99 -20.64
N GLU A 413 17.58 -7.57 -21.84
CA GLU A 413 16.50 -8.03 -22.71
C GLU A 413 15.63 -9.12 -22.05
N ALA A 414 16.26 -10.04 -21.33
CA ALA A 414 15.56 -11.07 -20.57
C ALA A 414 14.68 -10.49 -19.46
N LEU A 415 15.18 -9.48 -18.73
CA LEU A 415 14.42 -8.77 -17.70
C LEU A 415 13.29 -7.93 -18.29
N GLU A 416 13.51 -7.23 -19.40
CA GLU A 416 12.47 -6.50 -20.13
C GLU A 416 11.33 -7.44 -20.55
N SER A 417 11.65 -8.58 -21.19
CA SER A 417 10.66 -9.59 -21.55
C SER A 417 9.91 -10.15 -20.32
N LYS A 418 10.62 -10.37 -19.20
CA LYS A 418 10.00 -10.81 -17.94
C LYS A 418 9.02 -9.78 -17.40
N ILE A 419 9.40 -8.51 -17.38
CA ILE A 419 8.55 -7.39 -16.94
C ILE A 419 7.31 -7.26 -17.82
N GLU A 420 7.47 -7.32 -19.14
CA GLU A 420 6.34 -7.26 -20.08
C GLU A 420 5.33 -8.36 -19.84
N LYS A 421 5.79 -9.61 -19.72
CA LYS A 421 4.93 -10.76 -19.43
C LYS A 421 4.24 -10.63 -18.08
N PHE A 422 4.93 -10.08 -17.09
CA PHE A 422 4.35 -9.83 -15.77
C PHE A 422 3.24 -8.79 -15.84
N ILE A 423 3.46 -7.65 -16.51
CA ILE A 423 2.44 -6.61 -16.71
C ILE A 423 1.23 -7.18 -17.45
N GLU A 424 1.43 -7.95 -18.52
CA GLU A 424 0.34 -8.56 -19.30
C GLU A 424 -0.49 -9.53 -18.47
N LYS A 425 0.17 -10.37 -17.67
CA LYS A 425 -0.50 -11.31 -16.77
C LYS A 425 -1.29 -10.57 -15.69
N THR A 426 -0.71 -9.54 -15.08
CA THR A 426 -1.35 -8.69 -14.07
C THR A 426 -2.57 -8.00 -14.67
N ASN A 427 -2.43 -7.36 -15.83
CA ASN A 427 -3.54 -6.73 -16.55
C ASN A 427 -4.67 -7.72 -16.86
N LYS A 428 -4.35 -8.91 -17.38
CA LYS A 428 -5.35 -9.95 -17.69
C LYS A 428 -6.10 -10.41 -16.44
N THR A 429 -5.38 -10.65 -15.34
CA THR A 429 -5.97 -11.11 -14.08
C THR A 429 -6.90 -10.07 -13.51
N PHE A 430 -6.42 -8.84 -13.33
CA PHE A 430 -7.19 -7.80 -12.65
C PHE A 430 -8.22 -7.10 -13.54
N LYS A 431 -8.10 -7.16 -14.87
CA LYS A 431 -9.20 -6.78 -15.77
C LYS A 431 -10.42 -7.66 -15.53
N LYS A 432 -10.23 -8.97 -15.32
CA LYS A 432 -11.33 -9.87 -14.99
C LYS A 432 -11.86 -9.56 -13.59
N GLU A 433 -10.96 -9.39 -12.63
CA GLU A 433 -11.32 -9.14 -11.24
C GLU A 433 -12.18 -7.89 -11.06
N ILE A 434 -11.72 -6.76 -11.56
CA ILE A 434 -12.40 -5.46 -11.38
C ILE A 434 -13.76 -5.37 -12.12
N ASN A 435 -13.99 -6.22 -13.13
CA ASN A 435 -15.23 -6.19 -13.90
C ASN A 435 -16.21 -7.31 -13.57
N GLU A 436 -15.76 -8.44 -13.02
CA GLU A 436 -16.57 -9.66 -12.96
C GLU A 436 -16.62 -10.31 -11.58
N ASN A 437 -15.65 -10.03 -10.69
CA ASN A 437 -15.52 -10.72 -9.41
C ASN A 437 -15.42 -9.75 -8.23
N GLY A 438 -15.59 -10.26 -7.03
CA GLY A 438 -15.44 -9.50 -5.79
C GLY A 438 -16.33 -8.27 -5.74
N CYS A 439 -15.75 -7.12 -5.47
CA CYS A 439 -16.40 -5.82 -5.57
C CYS A 439 -16.20 -5.24 -6.97
N ILE A 440 -17.21 -5.33 -7.82
CA ILE A 440 -17.16 -4.79 -9.19
C ILE A 440 -16.80 -3.30 -9.15
N GLY A 441 -15.80 -2.93 -9.94
CA GLY A 441 -15.25 -1.58 -9.94
C GLY A 441 -14.12 -1.35 -8.94
N SER A 442 -13.67 -2.39 -8.19
CA SER A 442 -12.54 -2.29 -7.26
C SER A 442 -11.74 -3.59 -7.18
N ILE A 443 -10.74 -3.64 -6.30
CA ILE A 443 -9.90 -4.83 -6.04
C ILE A 443 -9.87 -5.07 -4.54
N SER A 444 -10.09 -6.32 -4.16
CA SER A 444 -10.07 -6.75 -2.76
C SER A 444 -8.67 -6.66 -2.14
N GLU A 445 -8.62 -6.64 -0.84
CA GLU A 445 -7.40 -6.53 -0.04
C GLU A 445 -6.44 -7.69 -0.30
N MET A 446 -6.97 -8.90 -0.26
CA MET A 446 -6.22 -10.13 -0.36
C MET A 446 -7.04 -11.25 -1.00
N TYR A 447 -6.37 -12.39 -1.25
CA TYR A 447 -6.96 -13.56 -1.89
C TYR A 447 -6.50 -14.84 -1.20
N ASP A 448 -7.34 -15.87 -1.22
CA ASP A 448 -6.90 -17.20 -0.82
C ASP A 448 -5.67 -17.61 -1.66
N SER A 449 -4.72 -18.30 -1.04
CA SER A 449 -3.56 -18.82 -1.76
C SER A 449 -3.83 -20.17 -2.44
N ALA A 450 -4.85 -20.88 -1.98
CA ALA A 450 -5.38 -22.08 -2.64
C ALA A 450 -6.34 -21.70 -3.78
N LYS A 451 -6.49 -22.60 -4.75
CA LYS A 451 -7.47 -22.50 -5.84
C LYS A 451 -8.87 -22.96 -5.37
N PRO A 452 -9.95 -22.31 -5.85
CA PRO A 452 -9.99 -21.06 -6.59
C PRO A 452 -9.58 -19.92 -5.69
N GLN A 453 -8.71 -19.03 -6.14
CA GLN A 453 -8.20 -17.91 -5.32
C GLN A 453 -9.31 -16.87 -5.12
N LEU A 454 -10.14 -17.07 -4.08
CA LEU A 454 -11.27 -16.21 -3.79
C LEU A 454 -10.84 -14.89 -3.15
N PRO A 455 -11.51 -13.76 -3.48
CA PRO A 455 -11.27 -12.47 -2.84
C PRO A 455 -11.65 -12.51 -1.36
N LYS A 456 -10.87 -11.88 -0.52
CA LYS A 456 -10.97 -11.85 0.94
C LYS A 456 -10.62 -10.46 1.49
N GLY A 457 -10.85 -10.28 2.80
CA GLY A 457 -10.58 -9.02 3.48
C GLY A 457 -11.53 -7.91 3.08
N ALA A 458 -11.07 -6.67 3.09
CA ALA A 458 -11.83 -5.54 2.59
C ALA A 458 -12.12 -5.72 1.09
N ILE A 459 -13.38 -5.52 0.72
CA ILE A 459 -13.84 -5.75 -0.66
C ILE A 459 -13.22 -4.77 -1.67
N ALA A 460 -12.81 -3.60 -1.19
CA ALA A 460 -12.18 -2.55 -1.98
C ALA A 460 -11.00 -1.98 -1.18
N GLN A 461 -9.79 -2.16 -1.66
CA GLN A 461 -8.57 -1.77 -0.95
C GLN A 461 -7.70 -0.82 -1.78
N ALA A 462 -7.35 0.33 -1.18
CA ALA A 462 -6.61 1.41 -1.83
C ALA A 462 -5.26 0.95 -2.41
N TRP A 463 -4.42 0.28 -1.61
CA TRP A 463 -3.11 -0.18 -2.08
C TRP A 463 -3.18 -1.27 -3.15
N SER A 464 -4.24 -2.11 -3.14
CA SER A 464 -4.46 -3.11 -4.18
C SER A 464 -4.76 -2.45 -5.53
N VAL A 465 -5.69 -1.48 -5.55
CA VAL A 465 -6.02 -0.70 -6.74
C VAL A 465 -4.81 0.11 -7.21
N ALA A 466 -4.12 0.78 -6.28
CA ALA A 466 -2.96 1.63 -6.57
C ALA A 466 -1.83 0.87 -7.26
N GLU A 467 -1.41 -0.25 -6.66
CA GLU A 467 -0.25 -0.99 -7.15
C GLU A 467 -0.53 -1.70 -8.47
N VAL A 468 -1.73 -2.28 -8.62
CA VAL A 468 -2.13 -2.88 -9.91
C VAL A 468 -2.22 -1.82 -11.00
N PHE A 469 -2.85 -0.67 -10.72
CA PHE A 469 -2.98 0.42 -11.68
C PHE A 469 -1.61 0.96 -12.11
N ARG A 470 -0.71 1.21 -11.15
CA ARG A 470 0.66 1.68 -11.40
C ARG A 470 1.44 0.73 -12.31
N ILE A 471 1.36 -0.57 -12.05
CA ILE A 471 2.01 -1.61 -12.87
C ILE A 471 1.46 -1.59 -14.30
N ILE A 472 0.14 -1.53 -14.48
CA ILE A 472 -0.50 -1.53 -15.80
C ILE A 472 -0.12 -0.27 -16.59
N MET A 473 -0.09 0.88 -15.93
CA MET A 473 0.21 2.17 -16.55
C MET A 473 1.67 2.35 -16.92
N SER A 474 2.59 1.57 -16.34
CA SER A 474 4.03 1.68 -16.63
C SER A 474 4.42 1.41 -18.10
N LYS A 475 3.55 0.77 -18.89
CA LYS A 475 3.76 0.63 -20.35
C LYS A 475 3.39 1.88 -21.17
N ARG A 476 2.71 2.86 -20.56
CA ARG A 476 2.22 4.07 -21.25
C ARG A 476 3.04 5.32 -20.94
N ASN A 477 3.93 5.23 -19.95
CA ASN A 477 4.91 6.24 -19.58
C ASN A 477 6.28 5.88 -20.17
#